data_c1d81281c2389c454318c35f0426dad9
#
_entry.id   c1d81281c2389c454318c35f0426dad9
#
_cell.length_a   1.000
_cell.length_b   1.000
_cell.length_c   1.000
_cell.angle_alpha   90.00
_cell.angle_beta   90.00
_cell.angle_gamma   90.00
#
_symmetry.space_group_name_H-M   'P 1'
#
loop_
_entity.id
_entity.type
_entity.pdbx_description
1 polymer ?
#
loop_
_entity_poly.entity_id
_entity_poly.type
_entity_poly.pdbx_seq_one_letter_code
_entity_poly.pdbx_strand_id
1 'polypeptide(L)'
;MLDVVDLAKRLIAASSVTPATGAVFAELEAMLVPLGFAVHRFTRGDGPEGSDEAPVENLFAIRHGPEGSKHFAFAGHLDVVPPGEGWESDPFDPQVRGELLHGRGAVDMKGAIAAMVAAVADVPQDAGTISFIITGDEEGPALHGTRALIDYMTAEGVQPDLCLVGEPTSVNRLGDMVKIGRRGSVNIFIDVDGTQGHVAYPHLADNPLPKLVAILAELDALMLDTGTKWFQPSNLEITDINVGNRAHNVIPAAGAARISIRFNDLHTGHSLSERVMAIAEKHGGKARPVISGEPFLTEPGSFSKLVSAAVAAETDVVPEMSTTGGTSDARFLRAVCPVIEFGLCNATMHKRDEAVAVPDLAVLARIYARIAAGGLALATIEE
;
A
#
# COMPACT_ATOMS: atom_id res chain seq x y z
N MET A 1 29.09 7.91 1.69
CA MET A 1 27.62 7.86 1.48
C MET A 1 27.35 7.80 -0.01
N LEU A 2 26.51 6.90 -0.49
CA LEU A 2 26.07 6.86 -1.89
C LEU A 2 25.25 8.12 -2.22
N ASP A 3 25.29 8.56 -3.49
CA ASP A 3 24.45 9.68 -3.95
C ASP A 3 23.00 9.18 -4.13
N VAL A 4 22.17 9.47 -3.13
CA VAL A 4 20.77 9.05 -3.11
C VAL A 4 19.94 9.63 -4.27
N VAL A 5 20.33 10.81 -4.77
CA VAL A 5 19.64 11.45 -5.90
C VAL A 5 19.93 10.71 -7.20
N ASP A 6 21.19 10.27 -7.39
CA ASP A 6 21.56 9.44 -8.54
C ASP A 6 20.84 8.08 -8.50
N LEU A 7 20.80 7.43 -7.33
CA LEU A 7 20.04 6.18 -7.15
C LEU A 7 18.55 6.36 -7.49
N ALA A 8 17.93 7.42 -6.98
CA ALA A 8 16.52 7.72 -7.26
C ALA A 8 16.28 7.98 -8.76
N LYS A 9 17.15 8.75 -9.41
CA LYS A 9 17.07 9.01 -10.86
C LYS A 9 17.13 7.71 -11.68
N ARG A 10 18.04 6.81 -11.35
CA ARG A 10 18.17 5.51 -12.04
C ARG A 10 16.91 4.67 -11.91
N LEU A 11 16.33 4.58 -10.72
CA LEU A 11 15.08 3.85 -10.50
C LEU A 11 13.90 4.51 -11.22
N ILE A 12 13.80 5.84 -11.22
CA ILE A 12 12.72 6.57 -11.90
C ILE A 12 12.83 6.39 -13.42
N ALA A 13 14.05 6.48 -13.98
CA ALA A 13 14.30 6.34 -15.42
C ALA A 13 13.90 4.95 -15.96
N ALA A 14 13.93 3.92 -15.12
CA ALA A 14 13.39 2.62 -15.46
C ALA A 14 11.85 2.64 -15.29
N SER A 15 11.13 2.85 -16.39
CA SER A 15 9.65 2.85 -16.40
C SER A 15 9.10 1.53 -15.85
N SER A 16 8.12 1.63 -14.95
CA SER A 16 7.58 0.49 -14.21
C SER A 16 6.12 0.68 -13.81
N VAL A 17 5.28 1.05 -14.78
CA VAL A 17 3.83 1.12 -14.55
C VAL A 17 3.32 -0.25 -14.14
N THR A 18 2.48 -0.28 -13.09
CA THR A 18 1.95 -1.52 -12.51
C THR A 18 1.20 -2.40 -13.52
N PRO A 19 1.40 -3.72 -13.52
CA PRO A 19 2.38 -4.49 -12.75
C PRO A 19 3.81 -4.33 -13.33
N ALA A 20 4.80 -4.19 -12.45
CA ALA A 20 6.18 -3.94 -12.88
C ALA A 20 7.00 -5.22 -13.08
N THR A 21 7.87 -5.17 -14.08
CA THR A 21 8.85 -6.22 -14.40
C THR A 21 10.11 -5.61 -15.02
N GLY A 22 11.19 -6.39 -15.08
CA GLY A 22 12.34 -6.12 -15.96
C GLY A 22 13.33 -5.09 -15.45
N ALA A 23 13.46 -3.97 -16.19
CA ALA A 23 14.58 -3.03 -16.03
C ALA A 23 14.72 -2.43 -14.62
N VAL A 24 13.62 -2.05 -13.99
CA VAL A 24 13.64 -1.43 -12.66
C VAL A 24 14.17 -2.38 -11.58
N PHE A 25 13.86 -3.68 -11.68
CA PHE A 25 14.40 -4.70 -10.79
C PHE A 25 15.89 -4.96 -11.06
N ALA A 26 16.31 -4.93 -12.32
CA ALA A 26 17.72 -5.05 -12.68
C ALA A 26 18.54 -3.86 -12.14
N GLU A 27 18.00 -2.65 -12.17
CA GLU A 27 18.64 -1.47 -11.57
C GLU A 27 18.80 -1.62 -10.06
N LEU A 28 17.75 -2.07 -9.35
CA LEU A 28 17.83 -2.28 -7.90
C LEU A 28 18.85 -3.40 -7.56
N GLU A 29 18.84 -4.52 -8.29
CA GLU A 29 19.82 -5.59 -8.14
C GLU A 29 21.26 -5.07 -8.31
N ALA A 30 21.49 -4.28 -9.37
CA ALA A 30 22.80 -3.67 -9.64
C ALA A 30 23.28 -2.71 -8.53
N MET A 31 22.35 -2.13 -7.76
CA MET A 31 22.66 -1.31 -6.58
C MET A 31 22.96 -2.15 -5.34
N LEU A 32 22.24 -3.27 -5.13
CA LEU A 32 22.34 -4.08 -3.91
C LEU A 32 23.50 -5.07 -3.92
N VAL A 33 23.83 -5.68 -5.07
CA VAL A 33 24.89 -6.67 -5.19
C VAL A 33 26.27 -6.14 -4.71
N PRO A 34 26.71 -4.91 -5.09
CA PRO A 34 27.96 -4.35 -4.60
C PRO A 34 28.00 -4.09 -3.08
N LEU A 35 26.84 -4.02 -2.43
CA LEU A 35 26.66 -3.84 -0.99
C LEU A 35 26.64 -5.18 -0.22
N GLY A 36 26.88 -6.29 -0.91
CA GLY A 36 26.99 -7.63 -0.32
C GLY A 36 25.66 -8.37 -0.19
N PHE A 37 24.61 -7.91 -0.86
CA PHE A 37 23.32 -8.62 -0.86
C PHE A 37 23.31 -9.77 -1.87
N ALA A 38 22.83 -10.93 -1.43
CA ALA A 38 22.37 -11.99 -2.31
C ALA A 38 20.97 -11.64 -2.79
N VAL A 39 20.74 -11.57 -4.10
CA VAL A 39 19.49 -11.14 -4.70
C VAL A 39 18.80 -12.32 -5.37
N HIS A 40 17.52 -12.50 -5.09
CA HIS A 40 16.64 -13.47 -5.72
C HIS A 40 15.45 -12.74 -6.37
N ARG A 41 15.36 -12.85 -7.69
CA ARG A 41 14.25 -12.30 -8.49
C ARG A 41 13.41 -13.43 -9.02
N PHE A 42 12.10 -13.27 -8.97
CA PHE A 42 11.15 -14.25 -9.50
C PHE A 42 9.85 -13.58 -9.92
N THR A 43 9.12 -14.25 -10.82
CA THR A 43 7.84 -13.79 -11.34
C THR A 43 6.71 -14.68 -10.84
N ARG A 44 5.56 -14.08 -10.56
CA ARG A 44 4.28 -14.75 -10.29
C ARG A 44 3.20 -14.16 -11.17
N GLY A 45 2.11 -14.94 -11.38
CA GLY A 45 1.08 -14.62 -12.34
C GLY A 45 1.42 -15.19 -13.72
N ASP A 46 0.42 -15.71 -14.43
CA ASP A 46 0.55 -16.32 -15.75
C ASP A 46 -0.58 -15.90 -16.72
N GLY A 47 -1.41 -14.94 -16.28
CA GLY A 47 -2.48 -14.39 -17.07
C GLY A 47 -2.01 -13.43 -18.18
N PRO A 48 -2.92 -13.05 -19.09
CA PRO A 48 -2.60 -12.11 -20.15
C PRO A 48 -2.28 -10.70 -19.60
N GLU A 49 -1.47 -9.97 -20.35
CA GLU A 49 -1.16 -8.57 -20.03
C GLU A 49 -2.44 -7.74 -19.88
N GLY A 50 -2.49 -6.91 -18.83
CA GLY A 50 -3.66 -6.08 -18.48
C GLY A 50 -4.76 -6.78 -17.70
N SER A 51 -4.59 -8.06 -17.32
CA SER A 51 -5.47 -8.76 -16.38
C SER A 51 -4.92 -8.71 -14.95
N ASP A 52 -5.77 -9.01 -13.97
CA ASP A 52 -5.38 -9.13 -12.56
C ASP A 52 -4.39 -10.29 -12.32
N GLU A 53 -4.27 -11.23 -13.27
CA GLU A 53 -3.36 -12.38 -13.25
C GLU A 53 -2.09 -12.13 -14.07
N ALA A 54 -1.85 -10.90 -14.55
CA ALA A 54 -0.66 -10.57 -15.31
C ALA A 54 0.63 -10.83 -14.52
N PRO A 55 1.75 -11.15 -15.21
CA PRO A 55 3.02 -11.42 -14.55
C PRO A 55 3.52 -10.23 -13.74
N VAL A 56 3.88 -10.49 -12.48
CA VAL A 56 4.47 -9.55 -11.54
C VAL A 56 5.87 -10.03 -11.17
N GLU A 57 6.85 -9.18 -11.30
CA GLU A 57 8.20 -9.49 -10.81
C GLU A 57 8.36 -9.05 -9.35
N ASN A 58 9.08 -9.87 -8.59
CA ASN A 58 9.38 -9.67 -7.19
C ASN A 58 10.88 -9.82 -6.95
N LEU A 59 11.41 -9.09 -5.97
CA LEU A 59 12.80 -9.16 -5.57
C LEU A 59 12.90 -9.34 -4.07
N PHE A 60 13.55 -10.42 -3.65
CA PHE A 60 14.04 -10.60 -2.30
C PHE A 60 15.57 -10.48 -2.30
N ALA A 61 16.11 -9.62 -1.43
CA ALA A 61 17.56 -9.52 -1.28
C ALA A 61 17.92 -9.62 0.20
N ILE A 62 19.02 -10.33 0.51
CA ILE A 62 19.46 -10.54 1.89
C ILE A 62 20.98 -10.39 1.99
N ARG A 63 21.40 -9.70 3.05
CA ARG A 63 22.79 -9.63 3.51
C ARG A 63 22.83 -10.18 4.92
N HIS A 64 23.42 -11.37 5.07
CA HIS A 64 23.51 -12.03 6.35
C HIS A 64 24.50 -11.35 7.29
N GLY A 65 24.10 -11.16 8.54
CA GLY A 65 24.97 -10.82 9.64
C GLY A 65 25.54 -12.07 10.32
N PRO A 66 26.18 -11.91 11.50
CA PRO A 66 26.62 -13.02 12.33
C PRO A 66 25.46 -13.98 12.69
N GLU A 67 25.77 -15.25 12.90
CA GLU A 67 24.80 -16.26 13.33
C GLU A 67 24.10 -15.83 14.63
N GLY A 68 22.76 -15.94 14.66
CA GLY A 68 21.94 -15.51 15.80
C GLY A 68 21.76 -14.01 15.94
N SER A 69 22.27 -13.20 14.99
CA SER A 69 22.01 -11.76 14.98
C SER A 69 20.56 -11.43 14.61
N LYS A 70 20.08 -10.25 15.00
CA LYS A 70 18.77 -9.73 14.60
C LYS A 70 18.67 -9.54 13.09
N HIS A 71 17.44 -9.68 12.59
CA HIS A 71 17.08 -9.50 11.19
C HIS A 71 16.12 -8.32 11.01
N PHE A 72 16.60 -7.27 10.33
CA PHE A 72 15.80 -6.10 9.97
C PHE A 72 15.46 -6.14 8.48
N ALA A 73 14.19 -5.90 8.13
CA ALA A 73 13.73 -5.84 6.75
C ALA A 73 13.33 -4.42 6.34
N PHE A 74 13.74 -4.03 5.14
CA PHE A 74 13.11 -2.95 4.38
C PHE A 74 12.11 -3.56 3.39
N ALA A 75 10.93 -2.92 3.25
CA ALA A 75 9.95 -3.34 2.27
C ALA A 75 9.39 -2.15 1.48
N GLY A 76 8.94 -2.45 0.26
CA GLY A 76 8.35 -1.46 -0.63
C GLY A 76 8.05 -2.00 -2.01
N HIS A 77 7.72 -1.09 -2.93
CA HIS A 77 7.36 -1.43 -4.30
C HIS A 77 8.13 -0.62 -5.34
N LEU A 78 8.33 -1.21 -6.50
CA LEU A 78 8.97 -0.57 -7.66
C LEU A 78 7.97 -0.21 -8.75
N ASP A 79 6.77 -0.76 -8.71
CA ASP A 79 5.70 -0.35 -9.59
C ASP A 79 5.19 1.06 -9.24
N VAL A 80 4.57 1.69 -10.21
CA VAL A 80 4.01 3.03 -10.08
C VAL A 80 2.67 3.11 -10.81
N VAL A 81 1.76 3.97 -10.34
CA VAL A 81 0.52 4.25 -11.06
C VAL A 81 0.80 4.85 -12.45
N PRO A 82 -0.08 4.66 -13.44
CA PRO A 82 0.04 5.32 -14.73
C PRO A 82 0.20 6.84 -14.56
N PRO A 83 1.14 7.48 -15.28
CA PRO A 83 1.43 8.90 -15.08
C PRO A 83 0.25 9.80 -15.47
N GLY A 84 -0.61 9.37 -16.41
CA GLY A 84 -1.65 10.21 -16.99
C GLY A 84 -1.09 11.24 -17.96
N GLU A 85 -1.97 12.10 -18.47
CA GLU A 85 -1.61 13.14 -19.43
C GLU A 85 -1.27 14.48 -18.76
N GLY A 86 -0.56 15.35 -19.48
CA GLY A 86 -0.36 16.75 -19.12
C GLY A 86 0.81 17.00 -18.16
N TRP A 87 1.83 16.13 -18.14
CA TRP A 87 3.10 16.39 -17.49
C TRP A 87 3.89 17.47 -18.23
N GLU A 88 4.66 18.28 -17.48
CA GLU A 88 5.57 19.28 -18.06
C GLU A 88 6.82 18.67 -18.69
N SER A 89 7.23 17.46 -18.25
CA SER A 89 8.34 16.68 -18.78
C SER A 89 7.95 15.21 -18.86
N ASP A 90 8.77 14.37 -19.52
CA ASP A 90 8.58 12.92 -19.49
C ASP A 90 8.63 12.43 -18.03
N PRO A 91 7.60 11.72 -17.53
CA PRO A 91 7.53 11.23 -16.16
C PRO A 91 8.65 10.24 -15.82
N PHE A 92 9.31 9.63 -16.81
CA PHE A 92 10.41 8.70 -16.66
C PHE A 92 11.78 9.28 -17.12
N ASP A 93 11.86 10.59 -17.40
CA ASP A 93 13.11 11.35 -17.54
C ASP A 93 13.31 12.23 -16.28
N PRO A 94 13.91 11.69 -15.19
CA PRO A 94 13.98 12.37 -13.91
C PRO A 94 14.87 13.62 -13.95
N GLN A 95 14.31 14.76 -13.61
CA GLN A 95 14.98 16.04 -13.66
C GLN A 95 14.96 16.75 -12.30
N VAL A 96 16.11 17.31 -11.91
CA VAL A 96 16.18 18.23 -10.79
C VAL A 96 15.91 19.63 -11.29
N ARG A 97 14.82 20.25 -10.81
CA ARG A 97 14.44 21.63 -11.07
C ARG A 97 14.37 22.41 -9.77
N GLY A 98 15.30 23.34 -9.57
CA GLY A 98 15.48 23.96 -8.27
C GLY A 98 15.88 22.94 -7.20
N GLU A 99 15.11 22.82 -6.15
CA GLU A 99 15.35 21.86 -5.07
C GLU A 99 14.50 20.58 -5.17
N LEU A 100 13.79 20.37 -6.29
CA LEU A 100 12.89 19.25 -6.47
C LEU A 100 13.41 18.27 -7.54
N LEU A 101 13.39 16.99 -7.23
CA LEU A 101 13.56 15.90 -8.20
C LEU A 101 12.16 15.49 -8.69
N HIS A 102 11.90 15.73 -9.99
CA HIS A 102 10.66 15.39 -10.65
C HIS A 102 10.75 14.03 -11.34
N GLY A 103 9.65 13.27 -11.29
CA GLY A 103 9.46 12.01 -12.00
C GLY A 103 8.42 11.12 -11.30
N ARG A 104 7.77 10.23 -12.07
CA ARG A 104 6.80 9.29 -11.50
C ARG A 104 7.50 8.27 -10.60
N GLY A 105 7.01 8.13 -9.37
CA GLY A 105 7.63 7.30 -8.32
C GLY A 105 8.70 8.05 -7.50
N ALA A 106 8.93 9.35 -7.76
CA ALA A 106 9.87 10.13 -6.96
C ALA A 106 9.48 10.16 -5.47
N VAL A 107 8.18 10.20 -5.19
CA VAL A 107 7.59 10.15 -3.85
C VAL A 107 7.11 8.74 -3.52
N ASP A 108 6.43 8.07 -4.44
CA ASP A 108 5.75 6.78 -4.23
C ASP A 108 6.24 5.72 -5.22
N MET A 109 7.21 4.80 -4.81
CA MET A 109 8.07 5.03 -3.63
C MET A 109 9.55 4.79 -3.95
N LYS A 110 9.95 4.99 -5.24
CA LYS A 110 11.34 4.80 -5.73
C LYS A 110 12.36 5.68 -4.99
N GLY A 111 11.95 6.92 -4.59
CA GLY A 111 12.78 7.80 -3.77
C GLY A 111 13.10 7.19 -2.41
N ALA A 112 12.12 6.57 -1.77
CA ALA A 112 12.32 5.87 -0.50
C ALA A 112 13.20 4.63 -0.67
N ILE A 113 13.03 3.85 -1.75
CA ILE A 113 13.91 2.69 -2.05
C ILE A 113 15.36 3.15 -2.27
N ALA A 114 15.58 4.25 -3.00
CA ALA A 114 16.91 4.83 -3.16
C ALA A 114 17.53 5.22 -1.81
N ALA A 115 16.71 5.79 -0.90
CA ALA A 115 17.15 6.12 0.45
C ALA A 115 17.47 4.86 1.29
N MET A 116 16.72 3.77 1.14
CA MET A 116 17.03 2.48 1.77
C MET A 116 18.37 1.93 1.29
N VAL A 117 18.63 1.95 -0.03
CA VAL A 117 19.90 1.51 -0.60
C VAL A 117 21.06 2.35 -0.09
N ALA A 118 20.90 3.67 -0.03
CA ALA A 118 21.93 4.56 0.52
C ALA A 118 22.15 4.29 2.03
N ALA A 119 21.10 4.03 2.77
CA ALA A 119 21.13 3.75 4.22
C ALA A 119 21.94 2.49 4.55
N VAL A 120 21.72 1.39 3.83
CA VAL A 120 22.40 0.11 4.12
C VAL A 120 23.90 0.12 3.78
N ALA A 121 24.35 1.07 2.98
CA ALA A 121 25.78 1.28 2.72
C ALA A 121 26.51 1.81 3.97
N ASP A 122 25.80 2.52 4.86
CA ASP A 122 26.33 3.09 6.09
C ASP A 122 26.14 2.15 7.32
N VAL A 123 25.41 1.03 7.17
CA VAL A 123 25.23 0.03 8.24
C VAL A 123 26.33 -1.03 8.13
N PRO A 124 27.13 -1.26 9.20
CA PRO A 124 28.18 -2.28 9.21
C PRO A 124 27.63 -3.67 8.86
N GLN A 125 28.42 -4.45 8.12
CA GLN A 125 27.99 -5.79 7.68
C GLN A 125 27.81 -6.78 8.84
N ASP A 126 28.54 -6.57 9.92
CA ASP A 126 28.50 -7.37 11.13
C ASP A 126 27.45 -6.91 12.16
N ALA A 127 26.69 -5.85 11.86
CA ALA A 127 25.64 -5.35 12.75
C ALA A 127 24.42 -6.31 12.87
N GLY A 128 24.17 -7.12 11.84
CA GLY A 128 23.06 -8.06 11.79
C GLY A 128 22.59 -8.32 10.36
N THR A 129 21.56 -9.15 10.24
CA THR A 129 20.96 -9.49 8.93
C THR A 129 20.04 -8.37 8.45
N ILE A 130 20.19 -7.98 7.19
CA ILE A 130 19.28 -7.01 6.54
C ILE A 130 18.71 -7.65 5.28
N SER A 131 17.40 -7.46 5.04
CA SER A 131 16.75 -7.86 3.79
C SER A 131 15.94 -6.74 3.15
N PHE A 132 15.72 -6.89 1.83
CA PHE A 132 14.78 -6.11 1.05
C PHE A 132 13.67 -7.02 0.53
N ILE A 133 12.42 -6.59 0.71
CA ILE A 133 11.19 -7.27 0.29
C ILE A 133 10.50 -6.33 -0.69
N ILE A 134 10.75 -6.52 -1.99
CA ILE A 134 10.36 -5.53 -3.02
C ILE A 134 9.43 -6.17 -4.04
N THR A 135 8.25 -5.58 -4.17
CA THR A 135 7.21 -6.04 -5.11
C THR A 135 7.08 -5.13 -6.34
N GLY A 136 6.47 -5.65 -7.38
CA GLY A 136 6.03 -4.92 -8.56
C GLY A 136 4.50 -4.86 -8.73
N ASP A 137 3.71 -5.02 -7.64
CA ASP A 137 2.25 -5.10 -7.68
C ASP A 137 1.60 -4.52 -6.41
N GLU A 138 2.11 -3.40 -5.89
CA GLU A 138 1.44 -2.69 -4.78
C GLU A 138 0.32 -1.81 -5.30
N GLU A 139 0.57 -1.09 -6.39
CA GLU A 139 -0.31 -0.12 -7.05
C GLU A 139 -1.36 -0.78 -7.95
N GLY A 140 -1.35 -2.10 -8.01
CA GLY A 140 -2.26 -2.93 -8.79
C GLY A 140 -3.20 -3.77 -7.92
N PRO A 141 -3.56 -4.99 -8.39
CA PRO A 141 -4.42 -5.91 -7.65
C PRO A 141 -3.81 -6.46 -6.35
N ALA A 142 -2.49 -6.38 -6.18
CA ALA A 142 -1.71 -6.91 -5.04
C ALA A 142 -1.94 -8.42 -4.80
N LEU A 143 -2.04 -9.19 -5.88
CA LEU A 143 -2.28 -10.64 -5.85
C LEU A 143 -0.98 -11.44 -5.89
N HIS A 144 -0.03 -11.02 -6.75
CA HIS A 144 1.18 -11.77 -7.09
C HIS A 144 2.48 -11.11 -6.57
N GLY A 145 2.34 -10.02 -5.80
CA GLY A 145 3.42 -9.23 -5.22
C GLY A 145 3.88 -9.72 -3.84
N THR A 146 3.70 -8.90 -2.83
CA THR A 146 4.17 -9.12 -1.45
C THR A 146 3.70 -10.45 -0.85
N ARG A 147 2.53 -10.95 -1.21
CA ARG A 147 2.09 -12.30 -0.80
C ARG A 147 3.04 -13.40 -1.30
N ALA A 148 3.47 -13.32 -2.55
CA ALA A 148 4.40 -14.28 -3.12
C ALA A 148 5.81 -14.17 -2.49
N LEU A 149 6.22 -12.97 -2.07
CA LEU A 149 7.46 -12.75 -1.31
C LEU A 149 7.37 -13.40 0.09
N ILE A 150 6.23 -13.30 0.77
CA ILE A 150 5.99 -13.95 2.06
C ILE A 150 6.03 -15.48 1.91
N ASP A 151 5.40 -16.02 0.87
CA ASP A 151 5.44 -17.46 0.57
C ASP A 151 6.87 -17.93 0.31
N TYR A 152 7.65 -17.18 -0.47
CA TYR A 152 9.07 -17.45 -0.71
C TYR A 152 9.87 -17.44 0.60
N MET A 153 9.76 -16.38 1.41
CA MET A 153 10.46 -16.24 2.68
C MET A 153 10.12 -17.39 3.64
N THR A 154 8.84 -17.78 3.68
CA THR A 154 8.37 -18.91 4.50
C THR A 154 9.00 -20.23 4.05
N ALA A 155 9.08 -20.47 2.74
CA ALA A 155 9.69 -21.67 2.17
C ALA A 155 11.21 -21.74 2.45
N GLU A 156 11.89 -20.60 2.46
CA GLU A 156 13.33 -20.49 2.78
C GLU A 156 13.59 -20.42 4.30
N GLY A 157 12.56 -20.41 5.15
CA GLY A 157 12.72 -20.30 6.60
C GLY A 157 13.25 -18.93 7.05
N VAL A 158 12.96 -17.87 6.28
CA VAL A 158 13.41 -16.51 6.56
C VAL A 158 12.30 -15.73 7.24
N GLN A 159 12.58 -15.21 8.43
CA GLN A 159 11.65 -14.38 9.19
C GLN A 159 12.37 -13.16 9.78
N PRO A 160 12.05 -11.94 9.35
CA PRO A 160 12.56 -10.73 9.98
C PRO A 160 12.02 -10.54 11.40
N ASP A 161 12.81 -9.91 12.27
CA ASP A 161 12.36 -9.47 13.60
C ASP A 161 11.54 -8.17 13.49
N LEU A 162 11.87 -7.29 12.56
CA LEU A 162 11.23 -5.98 12.34
C LEU A 162 11.22 -5.65 10.85
N CYS A 163 10.18 -4.95 10.40
CA CYS A 163 10.09 -4.47 9.02
C CYS A 163 9.71 -2.99 8.96
N LEU A 164 10.43 -2.21 8.15
CA LEU A 164 10.09 -0.84 7.80
C LEU A 164 9.65 -0.77 6.34
N VAL A 165 8.44 -0.30 6.09
CA VAL A 165 7.92 -0.02 4.75
C VAL A 165 8.12 1.46 4.42
N GLY A 166 8.64 1.76 3.23
CA GLY A 166 9.04 3.13 2.85
C GLY A 166 7.93 3.98 2.24
N GLU A 167 6.68 3.71 2.53
CA GLU A 167 5.52 4.46 2.05
C GLU A 167 5.59 5.96 2.38
N PRO A 168 5.07 6.85 1.52
CA PRO A 168 5.07 8.30 1.75
C PRO A 168 4.07 8.69 2.84
N THR A 169 4.51 8.64 4.09
CA THR A 169 3.68 8.86 5.27
C THR A 169 3.68 10.30 5.77
N SER A 170 4.73 11.07 5.50
CA SER A 170 4.83 12.47 5.93
C SER A 170 3.84 13.35 5.17
N VAL A 171 3.31 14.39 5.83
CA VAL A 171 2.21 15.20 5.28
C VAL A 171 2.68 16.60 4.89
N ASN A 172 3.16 17.40 5.82
CA ASN A 172 3.58 18.77 5.58
C ASN A 172 5.10 18.94 5.53
N ARG A 173 5.83 18.11 6.26
CA ARG A 173 7.29 18.05 6.28
C ARG A 173 7.77 16.66 6.61
N LEU A 174 8.95 16.33 6.12
CA LEU A 174 9.55 15.02 6.40
C LEU A 174 9.63 14.76 7.91
N GLY A 175 9.07 13.65 8.34
CA GLY A 175 9.11 13.20 9.73
C GLY A 175 7.93 13.63 10.60
N ASP A 176 6.92 14.30 10.07
CA ASP A 176 5.77 14.73 10.89
C ASP A 176 4.77 13.59 11.17
N MET A 177 4.83 12.47 10.43
CA MET A 177 3.92 11.33 10.62
C MET A 177 4.59 9.98 10.33
N VAL A 178 4.29 9.00 11.19
CA VAL A 178 4.67 7.59 11.06
C VAL A 178 3.39 6.76 11.12
N LYS A 179 3.24 5.77 10.25
CA LYS A 179 2.11 4.86 10.29
C LYS A 179 2.47 3.61 11.09
N ILE A 180 1.72 3.38 12.14
CA ILE A 180 1.83 2.20 13.01
C ILE A 180 0.73 1.17 12.74
N GLY A 181 -0.16 1.44 11.79
CA GLY A 181 -1.26 0.60 11.37
C GLY A 181 -2.05 1.21 10.23
N ARG A 182 -2.92 0.42 9.65
CA ARG A 182 -3.84 0.84 8.57
C ARG A 182 -5.20 0.25 8.81
N ARG A 183 -6.25 0.98 8.36
CA ARG A 183 -7.62 0.45 8.34
C ARG A 183 -7.74 -0.64 7.28
N GLY A 184 -8.64 -1.59 7.52
CA GLY A 184 -9.07 -2.55 6.52
C GLY A 184 -9.91 -1.90 5.43
N SER A 185 -10.05 -2.63 4.32
CA SER A 185 -10.80 -2.19 3.15
C SER A 185 -11.58 -3.35 2.54
N VAL A 186 -12.87 -3.12 2.32
CA VAL A 186 -13.73 -4.02 1.54
C VAL A 186 -14.58 -3.23 0.57
N ASN A 187 -14.60 -3.66 -0.69
CA ASN A 187 -15.50 -3.17 -1.72
C ASN A 187 -16.60 -4.20 -1.92
N ILE A 188 -17.86 -3.77 -2.01
CA ILE A 188 -18.99 -4.69 -2.15
C ILE A 188 -19.84 -4.25 -3.34
N PHE A 189 -20.02 -5.18 -4.27
CA PHE A 189 -20.85 -5.03 -5.46
C PHE A 189 -22.25 -5.55 -5.15
N ILE A 190 -23.27 -4.74 -5.38
CA ILE A 190 -24.66 -5.04 -5.08
C ILE A 190 -25.44 -5.09 -6.39
N ASP A 191 -26.12 -6.20 -6.63
CA ASP A 191 -26.94 -6.43 -7.81
C ASP A 191 -28.39 -6.71 -7.38
N VAL A 192 -29.34 -6.09 -8.09
CA VAL A 192 -30.77 -6.32 -7.90
C VAL A 192 -31.41 -6.64 -9.23
N ASP A 193 -31.89 -7.86 -9.34
CA ASP A 193 -32.63 -8.34 -10.50
C ASP A 193 -34.12 -7.98 -10.43
N GLY A 194 -34.72 -7.72 -11.59
CA GLY A 194 -36.13 -7.46 -11.76
C GLY A 194 -36.67 -7.99 -13.08
N THR A 195 -37.79 -7.48 -13.50
CA THR A 195 -38.40 -7.82 -14.82
C THR A 195 -38.75 -6.53 -15.53
N GLN A 196 -38.17 -6.34 -16.72
CA GLN A 196 -38.45 -5.17 -17.55
C GLN A 196 -39.92 -5.10 -17.95
N GLY A 197 -40.49 -3.87 -17.98
CA GLY A 197 -41.85 -3.65 -18.42
C GLY A 197 -42.18 -2.20 -18.71
N HIS A 198 -43.39 -1.99 -19.21
CA HIS A 198 -43.89 -0.64 -19.47
C HIS A 198 -44.36 0.00 -18.17
N VAL A 199 -43.97 1.25 -17.87
CA VAL A 199 -44.25 1.96 -16.63
C VAL A 199 -45.75 2.09 -16.35
N ALA A 200 -46.59 2.09 -17.40
CA ALA A 200 -48.08 2.14 -17.25
C ALA A 200 -48.69 0.79 -16.84
N TYR A 201 -47.93 -0.30 -16.89
CA TYR A 201 -48.37 -1.67 -16.56
C TYR A 201 -47.46 -2.31 -15.52
N PRO A 202 -47.32 -1.72 -14.31
CA PRO A 202 -46.35 -2.17 -13.32
C PRO A 202 -46.62 -3.58 -12.81
N HIS A 203 -47.85 -4.06 -12.92
CA HIS A 203 -48.24 -5.42 -12.54
C HIS A 203 -47.69 -6.53 -13.47
N LEU A 204 -47.11 -6.16 -14.64
CA LEU A 204 -46.44 -7.05 -15.60
C LEU A 204 -44.91 -6.97 -15.49
N ALA A 205 -44.41 -6.23 -14.53
CA ALA A 205 -42.99 -6.02 -14.32
C ALA A 205 -42.59 -6.24 -12.84
N ASP A 206 -41.32 -6.38 -12.57
CA ASP A 206 -40.74 -6.32 -11.22
C ASP A 206 -39.67 -5.24 -11.23
N ASN A 207 -39.94 -4.11 -10.58
CA ASN A 207 -39.01 -2.98 -10.60
C ASN A 207 -37.88 -3.18 -9.58
N PRO A 208 -36.61 -3.33 -9.99
CA PRO A 208 -35.47 -3.52 -9.09
C PRO A 208 -35.10 -2.24 -8.32
N LEU A 209 -35.45 -1.05 -8.83
CA LEU A 209 -34.94 0.21 -8.29
C LEU A 209 -35.47 0.53 -6.88
N PRO A 210 -36.76 0.33 -6.51
CA PRO A 210 -37.22 0.49 -5.13
C PRO A 210 -36.47 -0.43 -4.15
N LYS A 211 -36.12 -1.64 -4.57
CA LYS A 211 -35.34 -2.60 -3.77
C LYS A 211 -33.91 -2.07 -3.56
N LEU A 212 -33.25 -1.64 -4.65
CA LEU A 212 -31.91 -1.07 -4.59
C LEU A 212 -31.86 0.19 -3.72
N VAL A 213 -32.84 1.10 -3.84
CA VAL A 213 -32.94 2.30 -3.00
C VAL A 213 -33.08 1.91 -1.53
N ALA A 214 -33.90 0.89 -1.20
CA ALA A 214 -34.08 0.43 0.16
C ALA A 214 -32.79 -0.17 0.75
N ILE A 215 -32.04 -0.95 -0.04
CA ILE A 215 -30.72 -1.46 0.36
C ILE A 215 -29.79 -0.29 0.68
N LEU A 216 -29.63 0.65 -0.25
CA LEU A 216 -28.68 1.75 -0.10
C LEU A 216 -29.06 2.67 1.06
N ALA A 217 -30.35 2.95 1.27
CA ALA A 217 -30.81 3.76 2.40
C ALA A 217 -30.55 3.09 3.76
N GLU A 218 -30.70 1.75 3.86
CA GLU A 218 -30.39 1.03 5.10
C GLU A 218 -28.86 0.99 5.33
N LEU A 219 -28.06 0.84 4.28
CA LEU A 219 -26.60 0.86 4.36
C LEU A 219 -26.07 2.24 4.74
N ASP A 220 -26.56 3.31 4.16
CA ASP A 220 -26.17 4.70 4.45
C ASP A 220 -26.47 5.11 5.90
N ALA A 221 -27.54 4.54 6.47
CA ALA A 221 -27.92 4.77 7.86
C ALA A 221 -27.11 3.95 8.88
N LEU A 222 -26.20 3.07 8.43
CA LEU A 222 -25.42 2.23 9.34
C LEU A 222 -24.36 3.03 10.10
N MET A 223 -24.47 3.05 11.42
CA MET A 223 -23.34 3.35 12.28
C MET A 223 -22.55 2.05 12.52
N LEU A 224 -21.32 1.96 12.05
CA LEU A 224 -20.50 0.78 12.21
C LEU A 224 -19.87 0.72 13.61
N ASP A 225 -19.24 1.81 14.03
CA ASP A 225 -18.58 1.99 15.32
C ASP A 225 -18.30 3.48 15.62
N THR A 226 -17.64 3.77 16.73
CA THR A 226 -17.25 5.12 17.14
C THR A 226 -15.72 5.34 17.12
N GLY A 227 -14.97 4.41 16.56
CA GLY A 227 -13.52 4.40 16.56
C GLY A 227 -12.91 3.77 17.80
N THR A 228 -11.57 3.69 17.80
CA THR A 228 -10.76 3.20 18.91
C THR A 228 -9.73 4.24 19.33
N LYS A 229 -8.85 3.90 20.25
CA LYS A 229 -7.73 4.78 20.63
C LYS A 229 -6.84 5.17 19.44
N TRP A 230 -6.65 4.24 18.51
CA TRP A 230 -5.72 4.41 17.39
C TRP A 230 -6.41 4.59 16.03
N PHE A 231 -7.66 4.17 15.91
CA PHE A 231 -8.39 4.23 14.66
C PHE A 231 -9.57 5.18 14.72
N GLN A 232 -9.76 5.90 13.63
CA GLN A 232 -10.98 6.64 13.35
C GLN A 232 -12.17 5.68 13.26
N PRO A 233 -13.43 6.16 13.40
CA PRO A 233 -14.61 5.37 13.09
C PRO A 233 -14.54 4.74 11.71
N SER A 234 -15.05 3.53 11.58
CA SER A 234 -15.26 2.89 10.29
C SER A 234 -16.32 3.65 9.50
N ASN A 235 -16.11 3.78 8.19
CA ASN A 235 -17.03 4.47 7.31
C ASN A 235 -17.40 3.63 6.10
N LEU A 236 -18.66 3.77 5.67
CA LEU A 236 -19.21 3.18 4.46
C LEU A 236 -19.57 4.30 3.49
N GLU A 237 -19.12 4.17 2.23
CA GLU A 237 -19.44 5.13 1.17
C GLU A 237 -20.08 4.40 -0.01
N ILE A 238 -21.17 4.97 -0.54
CA ILE A 238 -21.74 4.53 -1.81
C ILE A 238 -20.92 5.16 -2.93
N THR A 239 -20.23 4.35 -3.72
CA THR A 239 -19.26 4.84 -4.72
C THR A 239 -19.74 4.75 -6.16
N ASP A 240 -20.81 4.00 -6.41
CA ASP A 240 -21.41 3.89 -7.73
C ASP A 240 -22.87 3.43 -7.66
N ILE A 241 -23.72 3.94 -8.56
CA ILE A 241 -25.07 3.46 -8.81
C ILE A 241 -25.26 3.41 -10.32
N ASN A 242 -25.47 2.22 -10.85
CA ASN A 242 -25.64 1.99 -12.28
C ASN A 242 -26.93 1.28 -12.60
N VAL A 243 -27.75 1.91 -13.45
CA VAL A 243 -29.01 1.34 -13.96
C VAL A 243 -28.99 1.20 -15.48
N GLY A 244 -28.27 2.10 -16.18
CA GLY A 244 -28.13 2.11 -17.64
C GLY A 244 -29.42 2.39 -18.41
N ASN A 245 -30.54 2.65 -17.72
CA ASN A 245 -31.86 2.87 -18.34
C ASN A 245 -31.99 4.31 -18.87
N ARG A 246 -32.04 4.44 -20.20
CA ARG A 246 -32.23 5.75 -20.89
C ARG A 246 -33.69 6.05 -21.25
N ALA A 247 -34.59 5.04 -21.15
CA ALA A 247 -35.99 5.18 -21.54
C ALA A 247 -36.85 5.55 -20.34
N HIS A 248 -37.58 6.67 -20.40
CA HIS A 248 -38.39 7.18 -19.32
C HIS A 248 -39.73 6.43 -19.12
N ASN A 249 -40.13 5.59 -20.06
CA ASN A 249 -41.39 4.81 -20.02
C ASN A 249 -41.14 3.30 -19.82
N VAL A 250 -39.91 2.89 -19.46
CA VAL A 250 -39.51 1.50 -19.26
C VAL A 250 -39.05 1.30 -17.82
N ILE A 251 -39.60 0.31 -17.13
CA ILE A 251 -39.07 -0.23 -15.88
C ILE A 251 -37.85 -1.10 -16.25
N PRO A 252 -36.65 -0.87 -15.68
CA PRO A 252 -35.44 -1.65 -16.05
C PRO A 252 -35.50 -3.10 -15.53
N ALA A 253 -34.70 -3.99 -16.14
CA ALA A 253 -34.59 -5.36 -15.74
C ALA A 253 -33.63 -5.57 -14.55
N ALA A 254 -32.73 -4.65 -14.30
CA ALA A 254 -31.74 -4.72 -13.22
C ALA A 254 -31.29 -3.33 -12.76
N GLY A 255 -30.70 -3.29 -11.58
CA GLY A 255 -29.95 -2.16 -11.05
C GLY A 255 -28.78 -2.65 -10.24
N ALA A 256 -27.67 -1.91 -10.25
CA ALA A 256 -26.46 -2.25 -9.51
C ALA A 256 -25.91 -1.06 -8.73
N ALA A 257 -25.19 -1.35 -7.67
CA ALA A 257 -24.43 -0.34 -6.93
C ALA A 257 -23.09 -0.92 -6.42
N ARG A 258 -22.18 -0.03 -6.06
CA ARG A 258 -20.95 -0.39 -5.37
C ARG A 258 -20.80 0.47 -4.13
N ILE A 259 -20.40 -0.17 -3.04
CA ILE A 259 -20.01 0.48 -1.80
C ILE A 259 -18.57 0.16 -1.46
N SER A 260 -17.93 1.05 -0.72
CA SER A 260 -16.59 0.86 -0.16
C SER A 260 -16.62 1.11 1.34
N ILE A 261 -16.07 0.19 2.13
CA ILE A 261 -15.95 0.34 3.58
C ILE A 261 -14.48 0.43 3.94
N ARG A 262 -14.13 1.43 4.75
CA ARG A 262 -12.86 1.50 5.46
C ARG A 262 -13.13 1.25 6.92
N PHE A 263 -12.49 0.22 7.49
CA PHE A 263 -12.85 -0.27 8.82
C PHE A 263 -11.64 -0.44 9.73
N ASN A 264 -11.88 -0.27 11.01
CA ASN A 264 -10.90 -0.40 12.08
C ASN A 264 -10.86 -1.83 12.67
N ASP A 265 -10.05 -2.02 13.70
CA ASP A 265 -9.78 -3.30 14.34
C ASP A 265 -10.92 -3.87 15.21
N LEU A 266 -12.07 -3.18 15.28
CA LEU A 266 -13.29 -3.72 15.86
C LEU A 266 -14.05 -4.66 14.90
N HIS A 267 -13.69 -4.66 13.62
CA HIS A 267 -14.34 -5.43 12.57
C HIS A 267 -13.35 -6.29 11.79
N THR A 268 -13.89 -7.28 11.08
CA THR A 268 -13.20 -7.99 10.01
C THR A 268 -13.93 -7.73 8.69
N GLY A 269 -13.20 -7.83 7.57
CA GLY A 269 -13.81 -7.72 6.24
C GLY A 269 -14.94 -8.74 6.06
N HIS A 270 -14.80 -9.93 6.65
CA HIS A 270 -15.82 -10.98 6.63
C HIS A 270 -17.09 -10.56 7.38
N SER A 271 -16.96 -10.09 8.64
CA SER A 271 -18.13 -9.69 9.45
C SER A 271 -18.94 -8.53 8.83
N LEU A 272 -18.26 -7.56 8.21
CA LEU A 272 -18.90 -6.47 7.49
C LEU A 272 -19.55 -6.94 6.20
N SER A 273 -18.90 -7.86 5.48
CA SER A 273 -19.46 -8.47 4.28
C SER A 273 -20.77 -9.22 4.57
N GLU A 274 -20.79 -10.04 5.61
CA GLU A 274 -22.01 -10.76 6.03
C GLU A 274 -23.14 -9.80 6.37
N ARG A 275 -22.84 -8.70 7.08
CA ARG A 275 -23.85 -7.69 7.44
C ARG A 275 -24.44 -7.02 6.20
N VAL A 276 -23.62 -6.66 5.20
CA VAL A 276 -24.09 -6.07 3.95
C VAL A 276 -24.87 -7.07 3.11
N MET A 277 -24.39 -8.31 3.02
CA MET A 277 -25.09 -9.39 2.30
C MET A 277 -26.48 -9.66 2.89
N ALA A 278 -26.61 -9.69 4.21
CA ALA A 278 -27.91 -9.87 4.88
C ALA A 278 -28.88 -8.70 4.58
N ILE A 279 -28.39 -7.45 4.54
CA ILE A 279 -29.22 -6.29 4.16
C ILE A 279 -29.64 -6.38 2.69
N ALA A 280 -28.73 -6.72 1.78
CA ALA A 280 -29.07 -6.89 0.37
C ALA A 280 -30.12 -7.98 0.16
N GLU A 281 -29.94 -9.14 0.78
CA GLU A 281 -30.87 -10.26 0.71
C GLU A 281 -32.25 -9.92 1.29
N LYS A 282 -32.32 -9.23 2.42
CA LYS A 282 -33.57 -8.75 3.05
C LYS A 282 -34.45 -7.95 2.09
N HIS A 283 -33.81 -7.19 1.17
CA HIS A 283 -34.54 -6.37 0.18
C HIS A 283 -34.58 -7.01 -1.22
N GLY A 284 -34.16 -8.29 -1.34
CA GLY A 284 -34.23 -9.03 -2.60
C GLY A 284 -33.07 -8.73 -3.59
N GLY A 285 -31.94 -8.23 -3.09
CA GLY A 285 -30.70 -8.07 -3.83
C GLY A 285 -29.67 -9.16 -3.48
N LYS A 286 -28.53 -9.10 -4.16
CA LYS A 286 -27.35 -9.92 -3.91
C LYS A 286 -26.16 -9.00 -3.69
N ALA A 287 -25.22 -9.40 -2.83
CA ALA A 287 -23.99 -8.64 -2.63
C ALA A 287 -22.77 -9.57 -2.75
N ARG A 288 -21.73 -9.07 -3.41
CA ARG A 288 -20.46 -9.79 -3.62
C ARG A 288 -19.32 -8.94 -3.08
N PRO A 289 -18.71 -9.35 -1.95
CA PRO A 289 -17.61 -8.63 -1.35
C PRO A 289 -16.27 -8.94 -2.03
N VAL A 290 -15.37 -7.96 -2.02
CA VAL A 290 -13.94 -8.08 -2.34
C VAL A 290 -13.16 -7.42 -1.20
N ILE A 291 -12.58 -8.23 -0.32
CA ILE A 291 -11.77 -7.76 0.81
C ILE A 291 -10.36 -7.49 0.29
N SER A 292 -9.95 -6.21 0.29
CA SER A 292 -8.61 -5.80 -0.14
C SER A 292 -7.58 -5.99 0.96
N GLY A 293 -7.96 -5.90 2.23
CA GLY A 293 -7.11 -6.14 3.38
C GLY A 293 -7.82 -5.97 4.70
N GLU A 294 -7.33 -6.68 5.70
CA GLU A 294 -7.75 -6.52 7.09
C GLU A 294 -7.00 -5.36 7.76
N PRO A 295 -7.55 -4.75 8.82
CA PRO A 295 -6.85 -3.72 9.58
C PRO A 295 -5.68 -4.34 10.34
N PHE A 296 -4.64 -3.55 10.56
CA PHE A 296 -3.55 -3.96 11.44
C PHE A 296 -3.08 -2.80 12.31
N LEU A 297 -2.52 -3.14 13.45
CA LEU A 297 -1.85 -2.23 14.37
C LEU A 297 -0.56 -2.89 14.86
N THR A 298 0.55 -2.17 14.76
CA THR A 298 1.77 -2.43 15.54
C THR A 298 1.67 -1.58 16.79
N GLU A 299 1.39 -2.22 17.92
CA GLU A 299 1.26 -1.51 19.19
C GLU A 299 2.52 -0.67 19.47
N PRO A 300 2.36 0.58 19.94
CA PRO A 300 3.49 1.42 20.29
C PRO A 300 4.39 0.77 21.35
N GLY A 301 5.63 0.54 20.98
CA GLY A 301 6.63 -0.17 21.78
C GLY A 301 8.05 0.29 21.50
N SER A 302 9.03 -0.59 21.66
CA SER A 302 10.44 -0.32 21.39
C SER A 302 10.69 0.08 19.95
N PHE A 303 10.04 -0.57 18.98
CA PHE A 303 10.21 -0.26 17.54
C PHE A 303 9.68 1.13 17.18
N SER A 304 8.47 1.50 17.58
CA SER A 304 7.92 2.82 17.30
C SER A 304 8.69 3.94 18.01
N LYS A 305 9.20 3.68 19.22
CA LYS A 305 10.10 4.62 19.92
C LYS A 305 11.42 4.80 19.18
N LEU A 306 12.01 3.72 18.67
CA LEU A 306 13.21 3.77 17.84
C LEU A 306 13.00 4.62 16.59
N VAL A 307 11.91 4.36 15.84
CA VAL A 307 11.58 5.14 14.63
C VAL A 307 11.40 6.61 14.98
N SER A 308 10.61 6.92 16.02
CA SER A 308 10.40 8.31 16.46
C SER A 308 11.70 9.00 16.87
N ALA A 309 12.59 8.31 17.58
CA ALA A 309 13.88 8.87 17.98
C ALA A 309 14.81 9.09 16.78
N ALA A 310 14.84 8.18 15.82
CA ALA A 310 15.63 8.34 14.60
C ALA A 310 15.17 9.52 13.75
N VAL A 311 13.84 9.69 13.60
CA VAL A 311 13.24 10.85 12.93
C VAL A 311 13.61 12.13 13.65
N ALA A 312 13.39 12.22 14.96
CA ALA A 312 13.67 13.42 15.74
C ALA A 312 15.16 13.82 15.70
N ALA A 313 16.06 12.84 15.65
CA ALA A 313 17.51 13.11 15.59
C ALA A 313 17.97 13.75 14.27
N GLU A 314 17.23 13.60 13.18
CA GLU A 314 17.58 14.14 11.86
C GLU A 314 16.73 15.34 11.42
N THR A 315 15.54 15.51 12.02
CA THR A 315 14.56 16.53 11.60
C THR A 315 14.14 17.49 12.69
N ASP A 316 14.52 17.26 13.94
CA ASP A 316 14.00 17.96 15.14
C ASP A 316 12.45 17.85 15.27
N VAL A 317 11.84 16.82 14.65
CA VAL A 317 10.40 16.57 14.66
C VAL A 317 10.11 15.30 15.43
N VAL A 318 9.16 15.35 16.36
CA VAL A 318 8.56 14.12 16.95
C VAL A 318 7.34 13.74 16.10
N PRO A 319 7.38 12.60 15.40
CA PRO A 319 6.28 12.21 14.51
C PRO A 319 5.00 11.89 15.26
N GLU A 320 3.86 12.23 14.65
CA GLU A 320 2.58 11.69 15.05
C GLU A 320 2.50 10.20 14.67
N MET A 321 2.10 9.34 15.61
CA MET A 321 1.79 7.93 15.33
C MET A 321 0.35 7.83 14.83
N SER A 322 0.14 7.30 13.63
CA SER A 322 -1.14 7.37 12.95
C SER A 322 -1.52 6.03 12.30
N THR A 323 -2.82 5.82 12.11
CA THR A 323 -3.40 4.70 11.34
C THR A 323 -4.25 5.18 10.18
N THR A 324 -4.19 6.49 9.87
CA THR A 324 -4.98 7.12 8.80
C THR A 324 -4.40 6.84 7.42
N GLY A 325 -5.20 7.10 6.37
CA GLY A 325 -4.81 6.97 4.97
C GLY A 325 -5.35 5.72 4.28
N GLY A 326 -4.81 5.45 3.09
CA GLY A 326 -5.10 4.26 2.30
C GLY A 326 -4.51 2.99 2.90
N THR A 327 -4.68 1.87 2.23
CA THR A 327 -4.01 0.62 2.58
C THR A 327 -2.63 0.54 1.91
N SER A 328 -1.78 -0.35 2.38
CA SER A 328 -0.45 -0.63 1.81
C SER A 328 -0.10 -2.11 2.02
N ASP A 329 1.00 -2.56 1.45
CA ASP A 329 1.49 -3.94 1.59
C ASP A 329 1.96 -4.29 3.02
N ALA A 330 2.10 -3.31 3.91
CA ALA A 330 2.29 -3.54 5.34
C ALA A 330 1.20 -4.45 5.94
N ARG A 331 -0.03 -4.44 5.37
CA ARG A 331 -1.14 -5.33 5.74
C ARG A 331 -0.80 -6.82 5.63
N PHE A 332 0.05 -7.19 4.67
CA PHE A 332 0.49 -8.57 4.48
C PHE A 332 1.71 -8.90 5.37
N LEU A 333 2.69 -8.00 5.39
CA LEU A 333 3.94 -8.15 6.13
C LEU A 333 3.70 -8.24 7.64
N ARG A 334 2.63 -7.62 8.15
CA ARG A 334 2.23 -7.68 9.55
C ARG A 334 2.03 -9.12 10.06
N ALA A 335 1.71 -10.07 9.19
CA ALA A 335 1.60 -11.49 9.55
C ALA A 335 2.96 -12.15 9.82
N VAL A 336 4.06 -11.54 9.39
CA VAL A 336 5.42 -12.06 9.49
C VAL A 336 6.17 -11.47 10.69
N CYS A 337 6.07 -10.15 10.88
CA CYS A 337 6.78 -9.43 11.95
C CYS A 337 6.08 -8.08 12.27
N PRO A 338 6.48 -7.37 13.35
CA PRO A 338 6.08 -5.99 13.58
C PRO A 338 6.49 -5.09 12.41
N VAL A 339 5.52 -4.29 11.89
CA VAL A 339 5.70 -3.41 10.73
C VAL A 339 5.39 -1.97 11.10
N ILE A 340 6.23 -1.05 10.66
CA ILE A 340 5.99 0.40 10.72
C ILE A 340 6.22 0.96 9.31
N GLU A 341 5.44 1.97 8.92
CA GLU A 341 5.63 2.67 7.66
C GLU A 341 6.13 4.08 7.91
N PHE A 342 7.16 4.47 7.19
CA PHE A 342 7.72 5.81 7.25
C PHE A 342 8.43 6.17 5.95
N GLY A 343 8.15 7.37 5.41
CA GLY A 343 8.79 7.87 4.20
C GLY A 343 8.50 9.33 3.90
N LEU A 344 8.61 9.68 2.63
CA LEU A 344 8.58 11.03 2.09
C LEU A 344 7.23 11.75 2.30
N CYS A 345 7.21 13.06 2.00
CA CYS A 345 5.99 13.85 2.00
C CYS A 345 5.10 13.48 0.81
N ASN A 346 3.81 13.19 1.07
CA ASN A 346 2.86 12.67 0.11
C ASN A 346 2.13 13.72 -0.75
N ALA A 347 2.54 14.98 -0.67
CA ALA A 347 1.81 16.10 -1.27
C ALA A 347 1.61 15.98 -2.80
N THR A 348 2.55 15.34 -3.51
CA THR A 348 2.51 15.16 -4.97
C THR A 348 2.27 13.71 -5.41
N MET A 349 2.09 12.79 -4.46
CA MET A 349 1.81 11.38 -4.70
C MET A 349 0.62 11.21 -5.66
N HIS A 350 0.76 10.35 -6.68
CA HIS A 350 -0.24 10.06 -7.73
C HIS A 350 -0.66 11.27 -8.59
N LYS A 351 -0.05 12.43 -8.40
CA LYS A 351 -0.33 13.63 -9.20
C LYS A 351 0.58 13.71 -10.41
N ARG A 352 0.22 14.59 -11.36
CA ARG A 352 1.11 15.05 -12.42
C ARG A 352 2.27 15.83 -11.82
N ASP A 353 3.42 15.79 -12.49
CA ASP A 353 4.64 16.47 -12.04
C ASP A 353 5.03 16.09 -10.61
N GLU A 354 4.82 14.81 -10.25
CA GLU A 354 5.25 14.25 -8.97
C GLU A 354 6.71 14.61 -8.71
N ALA A 355 6.98 15.09 -7.51
CA ALA A 355 8.30 15.58 -7.14
C ALA A 355 8.59 15.44 -5.66
N VAL A 356 9.86 15.20 -5.34
CA VAL A 356 10.39 15.14 -3.98
C VAL A 356 11.45 16.20 -3.76
N ALA A 357 11.52 16.77 -2.56
CA ALA A 357 12.60 17.68 -2.19
C ALA A 357 13.93 16.89 -2.11
N VAL A 358 14.93 17.35 -2.87
CA VAL A 358 16.28 16.72 -2.90
C VAL A 358 16.90 16.60 -1.51
N PRO A 359 16.82 17.62 -0.63
CA PRO A 359 17.33 17.49 0.74
C PRO A 359 16.65 16.37 1.54
N ASP A 360 15.34 16.14 1.33
CA ASP A 360 14.58 15.13 2.07
C ASP A 360 15.07 13.71 1.77
N LEU A 361 15.52 13.43 0.55
CA LEU A 361 16.09 12.13 0.20
C LEU A 361 17.33 11.80 1.05
N ALA A 362 18.23 12.76 1.22
CA ALA A 362 19.44 12.58 2.01
C ALA A 362 19.12 12.47 3.52
N VAL A 363 18.15 13.22 4.01
CA VAL A 363 17.67 13.12 5.40
C VAL A 363 17.03 11.77 5.64
N LEU A 364 16.16 11.32 4.72
CA LEU A 364 15.48 10.03 4.81
C LEU A 364 16.50 8.86 4.85
N ALA A 365 17.55 8.90 4.01
CA ALA A 365 18.58 7.89 4.03
C ALA A 365 19.29 7.79 5.40
N ARG A 366 19.59 8.93 6.05
CA ARG A 366 20.17 8.93 7.39
C ARG A 366 19.22 8.40 8.46
N ILE A 367 17.92 8.76 8.35
CA ILE A 367 16.89 8.23 9.26
C ILE A 367 16.81 6.70 9.10
N TYR A 368 16.76 6.19 7.88
CA TYR A 368 16.70 4.75 7.61
C TYR A 368 17.94 4.02 8.12
N ALA A 369 19.13 4.60 7.97
CA ALA A 369 20.36 4.03 8.52
C ALA A 369 20.30 3.92 10.06
N ARG A 370 19.80 4.95 10.75
CA ARG A 370 19.60 4.92 12.20
C ARG A 370 18.56 3.86 12.63
N ILE A 371 17.44 3.76 11.89
CA ILE A 371 16.40 2.78 12.19
C ILE A 371 16.92 1.37 12.00
N ALA A 372 17.62 1.09 10.89
CA ALA A 372 18.17 -0.24 10.63
C ALA A 372 19.22 -0.63 11.69
N ALA A 373 20.21 0.23 11.93
CA ALA A 373 21.24 -0.02 12.94
C ALA A 373 20.64 -0.18 14.36
N GLY A 374 19.68 0.68 14.73
CA GLY A 374 18.98 0.58 16.01
C GLY A 374 18.11 -0.66 16.11
N GLY A 375 17.41 -1.06 15.04
CA GLY A 375 16.59 -2.28 14.98
C GLY A 375 17.41 -3.56 15.16
N LEU A 376 18.59 -3.60 14.57
CA LEU A 376 19.54 -4.70 14.74
C LEU A 376 20.11 -4.78 16.16
N ALA A 377 20.17 -3.65 16.87
CA ALA A 377 20.67 -3.56 18.23
C ALA A 377 19.57 -3.71 19.33
N LEU A 378 18.28 -3.71 18.93
CA LEU A 378 17.19 -3.87 19.90
C LEU A 378 17.31 -5.24 20.59
N ALA A 379 17.32 -5.21 21.94
CA ALA A 379 17.20 -6.44 22.71
C ALA A 379 15.90 -7.18 22.33
N THR A 380 15.93 -8.51 22.42
CA THR A 380 14.72 -9.33 22.24
C THR A 380 13.63 -8.77 23.16
N ILE A 381 12.48 -8.43 22.59
CA ILE A 381 11.34 -7.98 23.39
C ILE A 381 10.94 -9.18 24.21
N GLU A 382 11.20 -9.15 25.52
CA GLU A 382 10.50 -10.04 26.44
C GLU A 382 9.03 -9.61 26.41
N GLU A 383 8.14 -10.51 25.97
CA GLU A 383 6.69 -10.32 25.94
C GLU A 383 6.09 -10.10 27.34
#